data_a543a011a7ad13e2ebe375184f6e6e81
#
_entry.id   a543a011a7ad13e2ebe375184f6e6e81
#
_cell.length_a   1.000
_cell.length_b   1.000
_cell.length_c   1.000
_cell.angle_alpha   90.00
_cell.angle_beta   90.00
_cell.angle_gamma   90.00
#
_symmetry.space_group_name_H-M   'P 1'
#
loop_
_entity.id
_entity.type
_entity.pdbx_description
1 polymer ?
#
loop_
_entity_poly.entity_id
_entity_poly.type
_entity_poly.pdbx_seq_one_letter_code
_entity_poly.pdbx_strand_id
1 'polypeptide(L)'
;MTNLNNKFERTEDQILFEKEIGKWLKKTRLSKTKVNPLTGRTMVVTQTKLAKHLGVTFQQVQKYESGANGLGLFKFRQCCVFFNTNPRDVLEIVDVEMWNKKQHPIIEINKEQNVEKD
;
A
#
# COMPACT_ATOMS: atom_id res chain seq x y z
N MET A 1 -35.24 -3.50 -8.29
CA MET A 1 -34.34 -3.29 -9.41
C MET A 1 -32.94 -3.00 -8.93
N THR A 2 -32.01 -3.63 -9.54
CA THR A 2 -30.65 -3.42 -9.16
C THR A 2 -30.18 -2.02 -9.54
N ASN A 3 -29.61 -1.35 -8.60
CA ASN A 3 -29.03 -0.05 -8.86
C ASN A 3 -27.69 -0.24 -9.58
N LEU A 4 -27.63 0.17 -10.82
CA LEU A 4 -26.44 0.00 -11.62
C LEU A 4 -25.23 0.72 -11.02
N ASN A 5 -25.46 1.79 -10.29
CA ASN A 5 -24.37 2.53 -9.67
C ASN A 5 -23.66 1.74 -8.58
N ASN A 6 -24.36 0.82 -7.92
CA ASN A 6 -23.79 0.06 -6.82
C ASN A 6 -22.74 -0.93 -7.25
N LYS A 7 -22.80 -1.40 -8.50
CA LYS A 7 -21.82 -2.39 -8.94
C LYS A 7 -20.42 -1.85 -9.04
N PHE A 8 -20.25 -0.53 -9.03
CA PHE A 8 -18.93 0.10 -9.10
C PHE A 8 -18.45 0.59 -7.75
N GLU A 9 -19.24 0.40 -6.70
CA GLU A 9 -18.83 0.78 -5.37
C GLU A 9 -17.82 -0.21 -4.84
N ARG A 10 -16.82 0.33 -4.16
CA ARG A 10 -15.81 -0.51 -3.52
C ARG A 10 -16.39 -1.13 -2.26
N THR A 11 -16.05 -2.39 -2.02
CA THR A 11 -16.42 -3.06 -0.76
C THR A 11 -15.59 -2.48 0.39
N GLU A 12 -16.01 -2.76 1.63
CA GLU A 12 -15.24 -2.38 2.80
C GLU A 12 -13.84 -2.98 2.77
N ASP A 13 -13.72 -4.23 2.34
CA ASP A 13 -12.43 -4.89 2.23
C ASP A 13 -11.55 -4.20 1.20
N GLN A 14 -12.11 -3.81 0.08
CA GLN A 14 -11.34 -3.13 -0.94
C GLN A 14 -10.87 -1.76 -0.46
N ILE A 15 -11.74 -1.02 0.21
CA ILE A 15 -11.38 0.29 0.76
C ILE A 15 -10.25 0.15 1.76
N LEU A 16 -10.33 -0.83 2.64
CA LEU A 16 -9.29 -1.06 3.64
C LEU A 16 -7.98 -1.48 2.97
N PHE A 17 -8.06 -2.39 2.01
CA PHE A 17 -6.88 -2.85 1.27
C PHE A 17 -6.17 -1.68 0.59
N GLU A 18 -6.94 -0.84 -0.10
CA GLU A 18 -6.36 0.29 -0.84
C GLU A 18 -5.77 1.34 0.09
N LYS A 19 -6.35 1.51 1.28
CA LYS A 19 -5.77 2.38 2.29
C LYS A 19 -4.44 1.83 2.81
N GLU A 20 -4.36 0.53 3.06
CA GLU A 20 -3.12 -0.06 3.55
C GLU A 20 -2.03 -0.04 2.49
N ILE A 21 -2.37 -0.29 1.24
CA ILE A 21 -1.43 -0.16 0.13
C ILE A 21 -0.93 1.29 0.03
N GLY A 22 -1.85 2.25 0.16
CA GLY A 22 -1.48 3.67 0.12
C GLY A 22 -0.53 4.06 1.24
N LYS A 23 -0.76 3.55 2.45
CA LYS A 23 0.14 3.78 3.58
C LYS A 23 1.53 3.21 3.31
N TRP A 24 1.58 1.98 2.78
CA TRP A 24 2.84 1.37 2.42
C TRP A 24 3.57 2.23 1.39
N LEU A 25 2.87 2.69 0.37
CA LEU A 25 3.46 3.49 -0.69
C LEU A 25 4.07 4.77 -0.13
N LYS A 26 3.32 5.49 0.67
CA LYS A 26 3.78 6.75 1.25
C LYS A 26 4.96 6.53 2.18
N LYS A 27 4.86 5.54 3.07
CA LYS A 27 5.93 5.23 4.01
C LYS A 27 7.21 4.84 3.29
N THR A 28 7.09 4.01 2.26
CA THR A 28 8.23 3.56 1.49
C THR A 28 8.87 4.72 0.74
N ARG A 29 8.05 5.56 0.11
CA ARG A 29 8.55 6.74 -0.60
C ARG A 29 9.34 7.65 0.33
N LEU A 30 8.82 7.89 1.51
CA LEU A 30 9.47 8.77 2.48
C LEU A 30 10.72 8.13 3.10
N SER A 31 10.82 6.82 3.09
CA SER A 31 11.98 6.12 3.65
C SER A 31 13.16 6.03 2.68
N LYS A 32 12.92 6.23 1.38
CA LYS A 32 13.98 6.16 0.37
C LYS A 32 14.63 7.52 0.23
N THR A 33 15.82 7.64 0.76
CA THR A 33 16.55 8.91 0.76
C THR A 33 17.79 8.79 -0.11
N LYS A 34 18.17 9.92 -0.70
CA LYS A 34 19.42 10.06 -1.43
C LYS A 34 20.15 11.28 -0.91
N VAL A 35 21.46 11.21 -0.87
CA VAL A 35 22.30 12.34 -0.51
C VAL A 35 22.76 13.02 -1.78
N ASN A 36 22.54 14.35 -1.86
CA ASN A 36 23.04 15.14 -2.96
C ASN A 36 24.56 15.27 -2.78
N PRO A 37 25.37 14.75 -3.72
CA PRO A 37 26.83 14.77 -3.55
C PRO A 37 27.42 16.19 -3.55
N LEU A 38 26.71 17.16 -4.10
CA LEU A 38 27.22 18.54 -4.16
C LEU A 38 26.92 19.32 -2.92
N THR A 39 25.75 19.10 -2.28
CA THR A 39 25.31 19.89 -1.14
C THR A 39 25.33 19.11 0.17
N GLY A 40 25.45 17.80 0.13
CA GLY A 40 25.36 16.94 1.31
C GLY A 40 23.95 16.82 1.86
N ARG A 41 22.96 17.38 1.19
CA ARG A 41 21.57 17.32 1.66
C ARG A 41 20.94 15.99 1.37
N THR A 42 20.18 15.50 2.33
CA THR A 42 19.35 14.29 2.15
C THR A 42 18.06 14.68 1.45
N MET A 43 17.70 13.92 0.41
CA MET A 43 16.46 14.14 -0.34
C MET A 43 15.60 12.89 -0.27
N VAL A 44 14.30 13.08 -0.09
CA VAL A 44 13.34 11.97 -0.19
C VAL A 44 12.77 11.95 -1.62
N VAL A 45 12.16 10.83 -1.99
CA VAL A 45 11.45 10.73 -3.25
C VAL A 45 10.16 11.54 -3.13
N THR A 46 9.97 12.52 -4.00
CA THR A 46 8.75 13.34 -3.99
C THR A 46 7.61 12.62 -4.70
N GLN A 47 6.39 13.05 -4.40
CA GLN A 47 5.22 12.55 -5.13
C GLN A 47 5.32 12.84 -6.63
N THR A 48 5.86 14.00 -6.99
CA THR A 48 6.05 14.36 -8.39
C THR A 48 7.02 13.40 -9.09
N LYS A 49 8.10 13.03 -8.41
CA LYS A 49 9.07 12.10 -8.99
C LYS A 49 8.46 10.72 -9.19
N LEU A 50 7.73 10.25 -8.20
CA LEU A 50 7.03 8.98 -8.33
C LEU A 50 5.98 9.04 -9.44
N ALA A 51 5.25 10.14 -9.53
CA ALA A 51 4.24 10.33 -10.57
C ALA A 51 4.84 10.23 -11.96
N LYS A 52 6.00 10.86 -12.18
CA LYS A 52 6.70 10.76 -13.47
C LYS A 52 7.05 9.31 -13.79
N HIS A 53 7.53 8.58 -12.82
CA HIS A 53 7.91 7.18 -13.03
C HIS A 53 6.68 6.34 -13.41
N LEU A 54 5.56 6.61 -12.76
CA LEU A 54 4.32 5.86 -13.00
C LEU A 54 3.54 6.33 -14.22
N GLY A 55 3.89 7.49 -14.77
CA GLY A 55 3.15 8.06 -15.89
C GLY A 55 1.79 8.60 -15.48
N VAL A 56 1.69 9.15 -14.30
CA VAL A 56 0.44 9.75 -13.78
C VAL A 56 0.73 11.14 -13.24
N THR A 57 -0.34 11.85 -12.84
CA THR A 57 -0.17 13.17 -12.19
C THR A 57 0.20 12.98 -10.72
N PHE A 58 0.76 14.05 -10.11
CA PHE A 58 1.07 13.94 -8.69
C PHE A 58 -0.21 13.89 -7.85
N GLN A 59 -1.30 14.49 -8.31
CA GLN A 59 -2.59 14.35 -7.66
C GLN A 59 -3.05 12.90 -7.62
N GLN A 60 -2.77 12.15 -8.69
CA GLN A 60 -3.09 10.74 -8.72
C GLN A 60 -2.26 9.96 -7.69
N VAL A 61 -0.98 10.32 -7.52
CA VAL A 61 -0.17 9.72 -6.47
C VAL A 61 -0.74 10.03 -5.09
N GLN A 62 -1.19 11.26 -4.87
CA GLN A 62 -1.86 11.62 -3.60
C GLN A 62 -3.07 10.72 -3.35
N LYS A 63 -3.86 10.46 -4.38
CA LYS A 63 -5.03 9.59 -4.25
C LYS A 63 -4.64 8.14 -3.96
N TYR A 64 -3.56 7.67 -4.56
CA TYR A 64 -3.04 6.33 -4.23
C TYR A 64 -2.60 6.26 -2.77
N GLU A 65 -1.86 7.26 -2.32
CA GLU A 65 -1.31 7.25 -0.95
C GLU A 65 -2.39 7.41 0.11
N SER A 66 -3.47 8.11 -0.20
CA SER A 66 -4.58 8.26 0.74
C SER A 66 -5.56 7.09 0.69
N GLY A 67 -5.46 6.26 -0.32
CA GLY A 67 -6.42 5.17 -0.52
C GLY A 67 -7.72 5.62 -1.19
N ALA A 68 -7.80 6.87 -1.65
CA ALA A 68 -8.97 7.34 -2.38
C ALA A 68 -9.15 6.58 -3.69
N ASN A 69 -8.04 6.22 -4.33
CA ASN A 69 -8.01 5.37 -5.51
C ASN A 69 -7.04 4.22 -5.27
N GLY A 70 -7.35 3.06 -5.80
CA GLY A 70 -6.46 1.92 -5.73
C GLY A 70 -5.43 1.91 -6.83
N LEU A 71 -4.29 1.27 -6.55
CA LEU A 71 -3.30 0.97 -7.56
C LEU A 71 -3.76 -0.25 -8.36
N GLY A 72 -3.73 -0.15 -9.69
CA GLY A 72 -3.86 -1.34 -10.50
C GLY A 72 -2.63 -2.22 -10.33
N LEU A 73 -2.76 -3.47 -10.72
CA LEU A 73 -1.70 -4.45 -10.50
C LEU A 73 -0.39 -4.04 -11.17
N PHE A 74 -0.46 -3.53 -12.38
CA PHE A 74 0.76 -3.10 -13.07
C PHE A 74 1.41 -1.90 -12.40
N LYS A 75 0.62 -0.91 -11.98
CA LYS A 75 1.15 0.24 -11.25
C LYS A 75 1.78 -0.18 -9.93
N PHE A 76 1.18 -1.14 -9.25
CA PHE A 76 1.75 -1.71 -8.05
C PHE A 76 3.11 -2.33 -8.32
N ARG A 77 3.21 -3.12 -9.38
CA ARG A 77 4.49 -3.71 -9.78
C ARG A 77 5.53 -2.64 -10.09
N GLN A 78 5.11 -1.58 -10.81
CA GLN A 78 6.02 -0.47 -11.11
C GLN A 78 6.57 0.17 -9.83
N CYS A 79 5.72 0.35 -8.82
CA CYS A 79 6.15 0.90 -7.54
C CYS A 79 7.15 -0.03 -6.86
N CYS A 80 6.88 -1.33 -6.86
CA CYS A 80 7.78 -2.30 -6.24
C CYS A 80 9.15 -2.31 -6.92
N VAL A 81 9.18 -2.26 -8.25
CA VAL A 81 10.43 -2.18 -8.99
C VAL A 81 11.17 -0.89 -8.67
N PHE A 82 10.44 0.23 -8.69
CA PHE A 82 11.03 1.54 -8.42
C PHE A 82 11.68 1.60 -7.04
N PHE A 83 11.03 1.02 -6.04
CA PHE A 83 11.53 1.02 -4.66
C PHE A 83 12.35 -0.22 -4.31
N ASN A 84 12.60 -1.09 -5.27
CA ASN A 84 13.35 -2.32 -5.07
C ASN A 84 12.78 -3.15 -3.91
N THR A 85 11.47 -3.38 -3.97
CA THR A 85 10.73 -4.10 -2.94
C THR A 85 10.06 -5.31 -3.56
N ASN A 86 10.04 -6.42 -2.82
CA ASN A 86 9.38 -7.64 -3.28
C ASN A 86 7.86 -7.49 -3.10
N PRO A 87 7.07 -7.62 -4.17
CA PRO A 87 5.61 -7.48 -4.06
C PRO A 87 4.98 -8.43 -3.05
N ARG A 88 5.53 -9.64 -2.92
CA ARG A 88 5.02 -10.63 -1.95
C ARG A 88 5.12 -10.10 -0.54
N ASP A 89 6.24 -9.48 -0.20
CA ASP A 89 6.46 -8.93 1.15
C ASP A 89 5.46 -7.82 1.44
N VAL A 90 5.19 -6.97 0.46
CA VAL A 90 4.23 -5.88 0.62
C VAL A 90 2.84 -6.44 0.87
N LEU A 91 2.42 -7.41 0.07
CA LEU A 91 1.08 -7.99 0.22
C LEU A 91 0.93 -8.71 1.55
N GLU A 92 1.99 -9.36 2.02
CA GLU A 92 1.97 -10.01 3.33
C GLU A 92 1.78 -8.98 4.45
N ILE A 93 2.52 -7.88 4.41
CA ILE A 93 2.38 -6.82 5.42
C ILE A 93 0.96 -6.25 5.41
N VAL A 94 0.43 -5.98 4.22
CA VAL A 94 -0.91 -5.43 4.07
C VAL A 94 -1.96 -6.40 4.58
N ASP A 95 -1.82 -7.68 4.26
CA ASP A 95 -2.78 -8.69 4.72
C ASP A 95 -2.80 -8.81 6.25
N VAL A 96 -1.63 -8.76 6.88
CA VAL A 96 -1.55 -8.78 8.35
C VAL A 96 -2.27 -7.59 8.95
N GLU A 97 -2.04 -6.40 8.40
CA GLU A 97 -2.70 -5.20 8.89
C GLU A 97 -4.21 -5.24 8.71
N MET A 98 -4.66 -5.73 7.56
CA MET A 98 -6.10 -5.87 7.31
C MET A 98 -6.75 -6.84 8.27
N TRP A 99 -6.09 -7.98 8.49
CA TRP A 99 -6.60 -9.01 9.39
C TRP A 99 -6.79 -8.45 10.79
N ASN A 100 -5.78 -7.73 11.28
CA ASN A 100 -5.84 -7.14 12.62
C ASN A 100 -6.94 -6.08 12.72
N LYS A 101 -7.09 -5.26 11.71
CA LYS A 101 -8.11 -4.20 11.72
C LYS A 101 -9.52 -4.73 11.64
N LYS A 102 -9.70 -5.92 11.11
CA LYS A 102 -11.01 -6.58 11.08
C LYS A 102 -11.26 -7.41 12.32
N GLN A 103 -10.42 -7.24 13.33
CA GLN A 103 -10.55 -7.93 14.61
C GLN A 103 -10.44 -9.45 14.51
N HIS A 104 -9.53 -9.90 13.66
CA HIS A 104 -9.15 -11.28 13.58
C HIS A 104 -7.67 -11.38 13.94
N PRO A 105 -7.31 -11.09 15.20
CA PRO A 105 -5.90 -11.02 15.57
C PRO A 105 -5.19 -12.34 15.33
N ILE A 106 -4.06 -12.26 14.69
CA ILE A 106 -3.27 -13.46 14.39
C ILE A 106 -2.84 -14.15 15.67
N ILE A 107 -2.61 -13.39 16.73
CA ILE A 107 -2.22 -13.92 18.02
C ILE A 107 -3.30 -14.88 18.57
N GLU A 108 -4.57 -14.53 18.43
CA GLU A 108 -5.66 -15.40 18.88
C GLU A 108 -5.68 -16.71 18.14
N ILE A 109 -5.50 -16.66 16.83
CA ILE A 109 -5.46 -17.87 16.00
C ILE A 109 -4.30 -18.75 16.44
N ASN A 110 -3.14 -18.17 16.67
CA ASN A 110 -1.98 -18.93 17.11
C ASN A 110 -2.19 -19.56 18.48
N LYS A 111 -2.86 -18.86 19.39
CA LYS A 111 -3.19 -19.41 20.70
C LYS A 111 -4.10 -20.61 20.58
N GLU A 112 -5.12 -20.53 19.74
CA GLU A 112 -6.03 -21.64 19.54
C GLU A 112 -5.32 -22.85 18.99
N GLN A 113 -4.43 -22.64 18.03
CA GLN A 113 -3.65 -23.72 17.45
C GLN A 113 -2.74 -24.35 18.49
N ASN A 114 -2.14 -23.56 19.34
CA ASN A 114 -1.27 -24.06 20.38
C ASN A 114 -2.03 -24.89 21.39
N VAL A 115 -3.23 -24.46 21.76
CA VAL A 115 -4.07 -25.23 22.68
C VAL A 115 -4.43 -26.57 22.09
N GLU A 116 -4.75 -26.61 20.81
CA GLU A 116 -5.11 -27.85 20.14
C GLU A 116 -3.95 -28.83 20.07
N LYS A 117 -2.75 -28.34 20.01
CA LYS A 117 -1.57 -29.20 19.96
C LYS A 117 -1.25 -29.84 21.29
N ASP A 118 -1.67 -29.22 22.34
CA ASP A 118 -1.45 -29.73 23.70
C ASP A 118 -2.45 -30.82 24.04
#